data_0b06b506f5554e73e3d65cd6a03d0ddc
#
_entry.id   0b06b506f5554e73e3d65cd6a03d0ddc
#
_cell.length_a   1.000
_cell.length_b   1.000
_cell.length_c   1.000
_cell.angle_alpha   90.00
_cell.angle_beta   90.00
_cell.angle_gamma   90.00
#
_symmetry.space_group_name_H-M   'P 1'
#
loop_
_entity.id
_entity.type
_entity.pdbx_description
1 polymer ?
#
loop_
_entity_poly.entity_id
_entity_poly.type
_entity_poly.pdbx_seq_one_letter_code
_entity_poly.pdbx_strand_id
1 'polypeptide(L)'
;TQVRNRGTIGGSVANNDPAADYPAALLGLGATVVTTKRSVPADEFFVDMFETVLEEGEIITAVTFPVKGDAEYIKFANPASRYATVGVFINRHNDGVRVAITGAASSVFRCSEYEAALSSSFTESALDGITLRTDNFNEDLHASVDYRENLCAVIAKRVIASMV
;
A
#
# COMPACT_ATOMS: atom_id res chain seq x y z
N THR A 1 -3.71 15.64 -11.93
CA THR A 1 -4.09 15.66 -13.37
C THR A 1 -2.86 15.55 -14.27
N GLN A 2 -1.79 16.31 -14.01
CA GLN A 2 -0.57 16.29 -14.83
C GLN A 2 0.12 14.93 -14.82
N VAL A 3 0.30 14.34 -13.66
CA VAL A 3 0.91 13.01 -13.49
C VAL A 3 0.08 11.95 -14.21
N ARG A 4 -1.24 11.93 -13.99
CA ARG A 4 -2.15 10.95 -14.60
C ARG A 4 -2.28 11.07 -16.12
N ASN A 5 -2.05 12.25 -16.68
CA ASN A 5 -2.11 12.46 -18.12
C ASN A 5 -1.03 11.68 -18.90
N ARG A 6 0.15 11.52 -18.31
CA ARG A 6 1.31 10.85 -18.94
C ARG A 6 1.77 9.61 -18.19
N GLY A 7 1.31 9.42 -16.96
CA GLY A 7 1.68 8.31 -16.11
C GLY A 7 1.13 6.98 -16.64
N THR A 8 1.90 5.91 -16.39
CA THR A 8 1.51 4.52 -16.66
C THR A 8 1.60 3.74 -15.36
N ILE A 9 0.87 2.62 -15.28
CA ILE A 9 0.97 1.73 -14.12
C ILE A 9 2.41 1.21 -13.97
N GLY A 10 3.04 0.77 -15.07
CA GLY A 10 4.43 0.29 -15.04
C GLY A 10 5.42 1.36 -14.57
N GLY A 11 5.26 2.60 -15.04
CA GLY A 11 6.11 3.72 -14.60
C GLY A 11 5.95 4.04 -13.11
N SER A 12 4.73 4.07 -12.59
CA SER A 12 4.49 4.29 -11.16
C SER A 12 5.05 3.16 -10.29
N VAL A 13 4.86 1.91 -10.71
CA VAL A 13 5.34 0.72 -9.99
C VAL A 13 6.86 0.64 -10.01
N ALA A 14 7.50 0.91 -11.15
CA ALA A 14 8.96 0.92 -11.27
C ALA A 14 9.61 2.06 -10.46
N ASN A 15 8.94 3.21 -10.36
CA ASN A 15 9.44 4.37 -9.60
C ASN A 15 9.41 4.16 -8.08
N ASN A 16 8.48 3.36 -7.57
CA ASN A 16 8.28 3.11 -6.14
C ASN A 16 8.32 4.36 -5.26
N ASP A 17 7.57 5.40 -5.66
CA ASP A 17 7.38 6.57 -4.80
C ASP A 17 6.62 6.13 -3.52
N PRO A 18 7.15 6.41 -2.32
CA PRO A 18 6.51 6.03 -1.05
C PRO A 18 5.05 6.46 -0.91
N ALA A 19 4.67 7.56 -1.55
CA ALA A 19 3.34 8.14 -1.48
C ALA A 19 2.44 7.77 -2.68
N ALA A 20 2.91 6.88 -3.58
CA ALA A 20 2.11 6.42 -4.71
C ALA A 20 0.98 5.46 -4.28
N ASP A 21 -0.15 5.51 -4.98
CA ASP A 21 -1.32 4.70 -4.66
C ASP A 21 -1.21 3.26 -5.20
N TYR A 22 -0.68 3.07 -6.42
CA TYR A 22 -0.62 1.75 -7.07
C TYR A 22 0.14 0.67 -6.28
N PRO A 23 1.28 0.95 -5.64
CA PRO A 23 1.99 -0.06 -4.86
C PRO A 23 1.13 -0.72 -3.78
N ALA A 24 0.25 0.05 -3.11
CA ALA A 24 -0.66 -0.49 -2.11
C ALA A 24 -1.68 -1.48 -2.72
N ALA A 25 -2.18 -1.20 -3.93
CA ALA A 25 -3.07 -2.10 -4.64
C ALA A 25 -2.34 -3.39 -5.07
N LEU A 26 -1.08 -3.29 -5.53
CA LEU A 26 -0.30 -4.48 -5.90
C LEU A 26 -0.08 -5.40 -4.70
N LEU A 27 0.36 -4.86 -3.56
CA LEU A 27 0.55 -5.63 -2.34
C LEU A 27 -0.77 -6.17 -1.79
N GLY A 28 -1.79 -5.32 -1.69
CA GLY A 28 -3.09 -5.70 -1.12
C GLY A 28 -3.82 -6.77 -1.93
N LEU A 29 -3.68 -6.78 -3.25
CA LEU A 29 -4.26 -7.81 -4.12
C LEU A 29 -3.34 -9.03 -4.30
N GLY A 30 -2.07 -8.97 -3.88
CA GLY A 30 -1.10 -10.03 -4.14
C GLY A 30 -0.79 -10.17 -5.63
N ALA A 31 -0.54 -9.04 -6.29
CA ALA A 31 -0.24 -8.99 -7.72
C ALA A 31 1.14 -9.60 -8.05
N THR A 32 1.33 -9.89 -9.33
CA THR A 32 2.64 -10.30 -9.89
C THR A 32 3.08 -9.27 -10.91
N VAL A 33 4.29 -8.75 -10.75
CA VAL A 33 4.95 -7.87 -11.70
C VAL A 33 5.70 -8.73 -12.72
N VAL A 34 5.33 -8.60 -13.99
CA VAL A 34 5.98 -9.32 -15.12
C VAL A 34 6.93 -8.34 -15.80
N THR A 35 8.17 -8.77 -15.93
CA THR A 35 9.22 -7.97 -16.56
C THR A 35 9.71 -8.62 -17.86
N THR A 36 10.66 -7.96 -18.54
CA THR A 36 11.37 -8.54 -19.69
C THR A 36 12.23 -9.75 -19.34
N LYS A 37 12.54 -9.96 -18.05
CA LYS A 37 13.44 -11.03 -17.59
C LYS A 37 12.74 -12.10 -16.75
N ARG A 38 11.72 -11.74 -15.93
CA ARG A 38 11.13 -12.62 -14.92
C ARG A 38 9.75 -12.14 -14.47
N SER A 39 9.09 -12.96 -13.67
CA SER A 39 7.88 -12.59 -12.92
C SER A 39 8.23 -12.52 -11.43
N VAL A 40 7.83 -11.44 -10.77
CA VAL A 40 8.15 -11.16 -9.36
C VAL A 40 6.85 -10.92 -8.59
N PRO A 41 6.57 -11.65 -7.50
CA PRO A 41 5.46 -11.33 -6.61
C PRO A 41 5.57 -9.89 -6.08
N ALA A 42 4.47 -9.19 -5.94
CA ALA A 42 4.48 -7.83 -5.41
C ALA A 42 5.08 -7.75 -3.99
N ASP A 43 4.90 -8.81 -3.18
CA ASP A 43 5.47 -8.92 -1.83
C ASP A 43 7.01 -8.90 -1.81
N GLU A 44 7.67 -9.16 -2.94
CA GLU A 44 9.13 -9.19 -3.09
C GLU A 44 9.66 -8.07 -4.00
N PHE A 45 8.77 -7.22 -4.54
CA PHE A 45 9.13 -6.28 -5.59
C PHE A 45 9.64 -4.93 -5.07
N PHE A 46 9.02 -4.40 -4.02
CA PHE A 46 9.30 -3.07 -3.45
C PHE A 46 10.35 -3.19 -2.34
N VAL A 47 11.49 -2.49 -2.48
CA VAL A 47 12.63 -2.62 -1.56
C VAL A 47 12.71 -1.45 -0.60
N ASP A 48 12.82 -0.22 -1.12
CA ASP A 48 12.98 1.00 -0.33
C ASP A 48 12.49 2.21 -1.15
N MET A 49 12.66 3.41 -0.61
CA MET A 49 12.29 4.67 -1.25
C MET A 49 12.92 4.79 -2.64
N PHE A 50 12.07 4.85 -3.67
CA PHE A 50 12.47 4.86 -5.08
C PHE A 50 13.35 3.66 -5.49
N GLU A 51 13.25 2.54 -4.77
CA GLU A 51 14.02 1.34 -5.04
C GLU A 51 13.11 0.12 -5.18
N THR A 52 13.35 -0.66 -6.23
CA THR A 52 12.69 -1.94 -6.51
C THR A 52 13.73 -3.00 -6.84
N VAL A 53 13.31 -4.26 -6.97
CA VAL A 53 14.20 -5.36 -7.39
C VAL A 53 14.53 -5.37 -8.89
N LEU A 54 14.12 -4.35 -9.65
CA LEU A 54 14.44 -4.24 -11.08
C LEU A 54 15.95 -4.09 -11.28
N GLU A 55 16.49 -4.87 -12.22
CA GLU A 55 17.88 -4.78 -12.64
C GLU A 55 18.06 -3.74 -13.76
N GLU A 56 19.29 -3.35 -14.03
CA GLU A 56 19.58 -2.44 -15.14
C GLU A 56 19.07 -3.00 -16.48
N GLY A 57 18.31 -2.18 -17.21
CA GLY A 57 17.67 -2.56 -18.46
C GLY A 57 16.48 -3.52 -18.33
N GLU A 58 16.04 -3.85 -17.11
CA GLU A 58 14.82 -4.62 -16.88
C GLU A 58 13.59 -3.71 -16.94
N ILE A 59 12.59 -4.10 -17.72
CA ILE A 59 11.38 -3.29 -17.97
C ILE A 59 10.15 -4.08 -17.57
N ILE A 60 9.22 -3.43 -16.85
CA ILE A 60 7.90 -3.99 -16.54
C ILE A 60 7.08 -4.05 -17.84
N THR A 61 6.60 -5.24 -18.18
CA THR A 61 5.78 -5.49 -19.36
C THR A 61 4.31 -5.69 -19.04
N ALA A 62 4.00 -6.19 -17.85
CA ALA A 62 2.64 -6.38 -17.35
C ALA A 62 2.59 -6.41 -15.82
N VAL A 63 1.40 -6.19 -15.27
CA VAL A 63 1.06 -6.49 -13.88
C VAL A 63 -0.17 -7.38 -13.90
N THR A 64 -0.07 -8.55 -13.29
CA THR A 64 -1.17 -9.51 -13.18
C THR A 64 -1.80 -9.41 -11.80
N PHE A 65 -3.11 -9.18 -11.76
CA PHE A 65 -3.89 -9.10 -10.53
C PHE A 65 -4.76 -10.35 -10.37
N PRO A 66 -4.69 -11.07 -9.24
CA PRO A 66 -5.71 -12.07 -8.93
C PRO A 66 -7.03 -11.36 -8.63
N VAL A 67 -8.09 -11.79 -9.31
CA VAL A 67 -9.45 -11.27 -9.06
C VAL A 67 -10.07 -12.08 -7.93
N LYS A 68 -9.84 -11.66 -6.68
CA LYS A 68 -10.32 -12.38 -5.48
C LYS A 68 -10.74 -11.38 -4.40
N GLY A 69 -11.91 -11.65 -3.79
CA GLY A 69 -12.39 -10.92 -2.62
C GLY A 69 -12.94 -9.53 -2.92
N ASP A 70 -13.31 -8.86 -1.84
CA ASP A 70 -13.75 -7.48 -1.82
C ASP A 70 -12.60 -6.60 -1.37
N ALA A 71 -12.33 -5.53 -2.10
CA ALA A 71 -11.20 -4.66 -1.83
C ALA A 71 -11.59 -3.18 -1.88
N GLU A 72 -11.02 -2.40 -0.98
CA GLU A 72 -11.22 -0.95 -0.92
C GLU A 72 -9.91 -0.24 -0.59
N TYR A 73 -9.75 0.97 -1.10
CA TYR A 73 -8.61 1.85 -0.84
C TYR A 73 -9.07 3.24 -0.44
N ILE A 74 -8.61 3.70 0.70
CA ILE A 74 -8.81 5.09 1.15
C ILE A 74 -7.47 5.69 1.50
N LYS A 75 -7.28 6.98 1.18
CA LYS A 75 -6.10 7.73 1.59
C LYS A 75 -6.44 9.06 2.28
N PHE A 76 -5.56 9.47 3.17
CA PHE A 76 -5.46 10.83 3.62
C PHE A 76 -4.51 11.58 2.68
N ALA A 77 -5.08 12.38 1.78
CA ALA A 77 -4.31 13.07 0.77
C ALA A 77 -3.61 14.32 1.32
N ASN A 78 -2.36 14.52 0.96
CA ASN A 78 -1.68 15.80 1.17
C ASN A 78 -2.44 16.91 0.42
N PRO A 79 -2.79 18.03 1.07
CA PRO A 79 -3.60 19.09 0.45
C PRO A 79 -2.96 19.72 -0.80
N ALA A 80 -1.64 19.80 -0.84
CA ALA A 80 -0.91 20.43 -1.93
C ALA A 80 -0.70 19.48 -3.12
N SER A 81 -0.10 18.33 -2.88
CA SER A 81 0.30 17.38 -3.93
C SER A 81 -0.80 16.38 -4.31
N ARG A 82 -1.75 16.12 -3.40
CA ARG A 82 -2.75 15.07 -3.49
C ARG A 82 -2.18 13.64 -3.38
N TYR A 83 -0.89 13.49 -3.16
CA TYR A 83 -0.28 12.20 -2.82
C TYR A 83 -0.75 11.72 -1.44
N ALA A 84 -0.61 10.43 -1.18
CA ALA A 84 -0.99 9.89 0.12
C ALA A 84 -0.01 10.35 1.21
N THR A 85 -0.50 11.08 2.22
CA THR A 85 0.22 11.17 3.49
C THR A 85 0.21 9.79 4.16
N VAL A 86 -0.95 9.12 4.16
CA VAL A 86 -1.14 7.70 4.44
C VAL A 86 -2.28 7.19 3.56
N GLY A 87 -2.09 6.06 2.92
CA GLY A 87 -3.12 5.33 2.21
C GLY A 87 -3.19 3.88 2.69
N VAL A 88 -4.39 3.34 2.85
CA VAL A 88 -4.60 1.96 3.29
C VAL A 88 -5.46 1.24 2.27
N PHE A 89 -4.96 0.11 1.80
CA PHE A 89 -5.65 -0.82 0.93
C PHE A 89 -5.96 -2.09 1.72
N ILE A 90 -7.22 -2.49 1.77
CA ILE A 90 -7.67 -3.74 2.40
C ILE A 90 -8.33 -4.61 1.36
N ASN A 91 -7.94 -5.87 1.30
CA ASN A 91 -8.58 -6.91 0.49
C ASN A 91 -9.00 -8.05 1.40
N ARG A 92 -10.32 -8.32 1.44
CA ARG A 92 -10.92 -9.41 2.20
C ARG A 92 -11.32 -10.54 1.24
N HIS A 93 -10.78 -11.72 1.44
CA HIS A 93 -11.13 -12.91 0.68
C HIS A 93 -11.21 -14.16 1.59
N ASN A 94 -11.64 -15.29 1.04
CA ASN A 94 -11.87 -16.51 1.83
C ASN A 94 -10.60 -17.06 2.52
N ASP A 95 -9.42 -16.75 1.98
CA ASP A 95 -8.13 -17.23 2.53
C ASP A 95 -7.56 -16.26 3.59
N GLY A 96 -8.25 -15.15 3.90
CA GLY A 96 -7.83 -14.17 4.89
C GLY A 96 -7.95 -12.72 4.42
N VAL A 97 -7.32 -11.83 5.16
CA VAL A 97 -7.30 -10.39 4.87
C VAL A 97 -5.87 -9.96 4.55
N ARG A 98 -5.71 -9.15 3.49
CA ARG A 98 -4.46 -8.48 3.17
C ARG A 98 -4.61 -6.98 3.42
N VAL A 99 -3.65 -6.38 4.09
CA VAL A 99 -3.61 -4.95 4.38
C VAL A 99 -2.29 -4.37 3.91
N ALA A 100 -2.34 -3.45 2.96
CA ALA A 100 -1.17 -2.74 2.47
C ALA A 100 -1.27 -1.25 2.80
N ILE A 101 -0.17 -0.67 3.29
CA ILE A 101 -0.08 0.74 3.69
C ILE A 101 0.96 1.44 2.82
N THR A 102 0.59 2.59 2.26
CA THR A 102 1.47 3.48 1.51
C THR A 102 1.52 4.86 2.18
N GLY A 103 2.56 5.63 1.91
CA GLY A 103 2.75 6.97 2.45
C GLY A 103 3.39 7.01 3.84
N ALA A 104 3.14 6.03 4.69
CA ALA A 104 3.61 6.04 6.08
C ALA A 104 5.12 5.79 6.21
N ALA A 105 5.68 4.87 5.45
CA ALA A 105 7.08 4.44 5.54
C ALA A 105 7.86 4.77 4.26
N SER A 106 9.16 4.44 4.23
CA SER A 106 10.04 4.63 3.07
C SER A 106 9.58 3.88 1.80
N SER A 107 8.81 2.82 1.97
CA SER A 107 8.17 2.08 0.88
C SER A 107 6.81 1.56 1.33
N VAL A 108 6.00 1.12 0.38
CA VAL A 108 4.75 0.41 0.67
C VAL A 108 5.05 -0.88 1.43
N PHE A 109 4.21 -1.24 2.40
CA PHE A 109 4.39 -2.45 3.20
C PHE A 109 3.07 -3.14 3.53
N ARG A 110 3.16 -4.44 3.83
CA ARG A 110 2.06 -5.22 4.38
C ARG A 110 2.01 -5.06 5.90
N CYS A 111 0.84 -4.75 6.43
CA CYS A 111 0.62 -4.60 7.87
C CYS A 111 0.11 -5.91 8.47
N SER A 112 1.04 -6.78 8.88
CA SER A 112 0.74 -8.10 9.44
C SER A 112 -0.11 -8.03 10.71
N GLU A 113 0.06 -6.99 11.52
CA GLU A 113 -0.71 -6.77 12.74
C GLU A 113 -2.19 -6.57 12.43
N TYR A 114 -2.49 -5.72 11.45
CA TYR A 114 -3.87 -5.49 11.01
C TYR A 114 -4.45 -6.70 10.29
N GLU A 115 -3.66 -7.40 9.48
CA GLU A 115 -4.09 -8.63 8.80
C GLU A 115 -4.51 -9.72 9.79
N ALA A 116 -3.72 -9.94 10.84
CA ALA A 116 -4.02 -10.92 11.86
C ALA A 116 -5.31 -10.58 12.63
N ALA A 117 -5.45 -9.31 13.04
CA ALA A 117 -6.64 -8.83 13.74
C ALA A 117 -7.90 -8.95 12.89
N LEU A 118 -7.85 -8.46 11.66
CA LEU A 118 -9.00 -8.44 10.73
C LEU A 118 -9.36 -9.83 10.19
N SER A 119 -8.42 -10.75 10.09
CA SER A 119 -8.70 -12.14 9.77
C SER A 119 -9.44 -12.86 10.90
N SER A 120 -9.23 -12.43 12.15
CA SER A 120 -9.95 -12.96 13.31
C SER A 120 -11.34 -12.33 13.46
N SER A 121 -11.45 -11.03 13.25
CA SER A 121 -12.71 -10.27 13.33
C SER A 121 -12.65 -9.05 12.40
N PHE A 122 -13.46 -9.05 11.34
CA PHE A 122 -13.48 -7.96 10.36
C PHE A 122 -14.36 -6.81 10.86
N THR A 123 -13.86 -6.08 11.86
CA THR A 123 -14.54 -4.94 12.51
C THR A 123 -13.54 -3.82 12.79
N GLU A 124 -14.02 -2.58 12.86
CA GLU A 124 -13.18 -1.44 13.23
C GLU A 124 -12.53 -1.61 14.61
N SER A 125 -13.27 -2.17 15.58
CA SER A 125 -12.79 -2.40 16.93
C SER A 125 -11.69 -3.45 17.04
N ALA A 126 -11.53 -4.32 16.05
CA ALA A 126 -10.41 -5.28 16.00
C ALA A 126 -9.05 -4.58 15.91
N LEU A 127 -9.00 -3.32 15.47
CA LEU A 127 -7.78 -2.53 15.37
C LEU A 127 -7.48 -1.70 16.62
N ASP A 128 -8.35 -1.72 17.64
CA ASP A 128 -8.17 -0.91 18.85
C ASP A 128 -6.96 -1.39 19.66
N GLY A 129 -6.09 -0.43 20.02
CA GLY A 129 -4.91 -0.70 20.82
C GLY A 129 -3.75 -1.38 20.10
N ILE A 130 -3.84 -1.60 18.79
CA ILE A 130 -2.71 -2.09 18.01
C ILE A 130 -1.75 -0.94 17.75
N THR A 131 -0.49 -1.12 18.16
CA THR A 131 0.62 -0.21 17.89
C THR A 131 1.47 -0.80 16.76
N LEU A 132 1.79 0.00 15.75
CA LEU A 132 2.62 -0.43 14.62
C LEU A 132 4.11 -0.22 14.91
N ARG A 133 4.96 -0.96 14.21
CA ARG A 133 6.39 -0.65 14.17
C ARG A 133 6.60 0.57 13.29
N THR A 134 7.24 1.59 13.84
CA THR A 134 7.43 2.88 13.18
C THR A 134 8.90 3.20 12.83
N ASP A 135 9.80 2.23 12.98
CA ASP A 135 11.26 2.44 12.82
C ASP A 135 11.66 2.97 11.42
N ASN A 136 10.84 2.68 10.40
CA ASN A 136 11.04 3.12 9.02
C ASN A 136 9.99 4.13 8.53
N PHE A 137 9.17 4.69 9.45
CA PHE A 137 8.18 5.68 9.07
C PHE A 137 8.83 7.01 8.68
N ASN A 138 8.25 7.63 7.67
CA ASN A 138 8.68 8.93 7.20
C ASN A 138 8.30 10.04 8.20
N GLU A 139 9.17 11.04 8.31
CA GLU A 139 8.88 12.29 8.99
C GLU A 139 9.18 13.47 8.07
N ASP A 140 8.26 14.42 7.96
CA ASP A 140 8.41 15.62 7.16
C ASP A 140 7.64 16.81 7.76
N LEU A 141 7.65 17.95 7.07
CA LEU A 141 6.94 19.17 7.50
C LEU A 141 5.41 19.01 7.59
N HIS A 142 4.84 17.96 6.99
CA HIS A 142 3.41 17.74 6.90
C HIS A 142 2.88 16.74 7.91
N ALA A 143 3.73 15.78 8.34
CA ALA A 143 3.33 14.71 9.24
C ALA A 143 4.52 14.12 9.99
N SER A 144 4.41 14.08 11.33
CA SER A 144 5.32 13.34 12.19
C SER A 144 5.08 11.83 12.11
N VAL A 145 6.01 11.04 12.62
CA VAL A 145 5.88 9.59 12.75
C VAL A 145 4.59 9.20 13.51
N ASP A 146 4.35 9.80 14.69
CA ASP A 146 3.16 9.51 15.50
C ASP A 146 1.86 9.84 14.76
N TYR A 147 1.87 10.94 14.00
CA TYR A 147 0.71 11.33 13.19
C TYR A 147 0.42 10.32 12.07
N ARG A 148 1.47 9.83 11.39
CA ARG A 148 1.32 8.81 10.34
C ARG A 148 0.83 7.48 10.93
N GLU A 149 1.34 7.06 12.10
CA GLU A 149 0.85 5.87 12.79
C GLU A 149 -0.64 5.99 13.14
N ASN A 150 -1.05 7.11 13.74
CA ASN A 150 -2.46 7.37 14.01
C ASN A 150 -3.32 7.36 12.75
N LEU A 151 -2.84 7.96 11.66
CA LEU A 151 -3.54 7.93 10.37
C LEU A 151 -3.69 6.51 9.82
N CYS A 152 -2.72 5.62 9.99
CA CYS A 152 -2.85 4.23 9.58
C CYS A 152 -4.09 3.57 10.22
N ALA A 153 -4.27 3.74 11.54
CA ALA A 153 -5.43 3.21 12.24
C ALA A 153 -6.75 3.86 11.80
N VAL A 154 -6.77 5.20 11.72
CA VAL A 154 -7.97 5.95 11.32
C VAL A 154 -8.42 5.60 9.90
N ILE A 155 -7.47 5.54 8.95
CA ILE A 155 -7.82 5.24 7.57
C ILE A 155 -8.21 3.77 7.40
N ALA A 156 -7.52 2.82 8.08
CA ALA A 156 -7.92 1.42 8.08
C ALA A 156 -9.36 1.21 8.56
N LYS A 157 -9.75 1.86 9.67
CA LYS A 157 -11.14 1.83 10.16
C LYS A 157 -12.13 2.39 9.15
N ARG A 158 -11.80 3.48 8.46
CA ARG A 158 -12.65 4.02 7.39
C ARG A 158 -12.81 3.06 6.21
N VAL A 159 -11.75 2.35 5.83
CA VAL A 159 -11.83 1.31 4.80
C VAL A 159 -12.79 0.21 5.25
N ILE A 160 -12.64 -0.30 6.48
CA ILE A 160 -13.52 -1.34 7.02
C ILE A 160 -14.98 -0.87 7.01
N ALA A 161 -15.26 0.35 7.50
CA ALA A 161 -16.61 0.92 7.52
C ALA A 161 -17.24 1.05 6.11
N SER A 162 -16.44 1.22 5.07
CA SER A 162 -16.94 1.28 3.68
C SER A 162 -17.16 -0.09 3.04
N MET A 163 -16.64 -1.17 3.64
CA MET A 163 -16.73 -2.54 3.13
C MET A 163 -17.83 -3.38 3.82
N VAL A 164 -18.51 -2.82 4.82
CA VAL A 164 -19.59 -3.45 5.63
C VAL A 164 -20.97 -2.77 5.37
#